data_3a4f00ddc1c0c66c89a8fad6727e3561
#
_entry.id   3a4f00ddc1c0c66c89a8fad6727e3561
#
_cell.length_a   1.000
_cell.length_b   1.000
_cell.length_c   1.000
_cell.angle_alpha   90.00
_cell.angle_beta   90.00
_cell.angle_gamma   90.00
#
_symmetry.space_group_name_H-M   'P 1'
#
loop_
_entity.id
_entity.type
_entity.pdbx_description
1 polymer ?
#
loop_
_entity_poly.entity_id
_entity_poly.type
_entity_poly.pdbx_seq_one_letter_code
_entity_poly.pdbx_strand_id
1 'polypeptide(L)'
;MKLLKPFLFAVTTTILLASCGSTVKPINAALLKNTNEETSKNAKIEEAQLKSWSYADLKTDTIPGMSVDKAYAELIPNLKGTKVIVAVIDSGIDIEHEDLKNVLWTNKDEVPNNGIDDDKNGYVDDVYGWNFLGDIVGENLDFVRIIKRYEADFEGKSIADVTEEQKALFVMYENAKAEYSKEYDEINGNYNRYNQMLSQVTVSHDAIVKKIGKEDYSAEDLAAIEDPTEDDQKNIAILSQMLSYGGTIPEFKDRLNGGVQYFQGRLKNHFAMDTDFRGVLNDDPYDINDTDYGNNDVDGPDPKKEDARHGTHVAGIIAAQRGNNVGMDGVAQNVEIMTLRAVPDGDEYDKDVALAIRYAADNGAKVINTSFGKAYSQNPEWVWDAIKYAAKKDVLIVNAAGNDANDLDVVVSYPNDEIVKGEEISDNFITIGALNYKYGKEMVATFSNYGATNVDLFSPGVKIWSTTPLNTYEYLQGTSMASPNVAGVAAMVRSYYPKLSAKQVKQVLMDSGLGVTAKVIVGGDESNTQAFSAISKSGKTVNLYNALILASKL
;
A
#
# COMPACT_ATOMS: atom_id res chain seq x y z
N MET A 1 -23.70 -47.32 -75.62
CA MET A 1 -23.31 -46.05 -75.07
C MET A 1 -23.44 -46.16 -73.52
N LYS A 2 -22.32 -46.40 -72.85
CA LYS A 2 -22.28 -46.59 -71.41
C LYS A 2 -21.69 -45.28 -70.80
N LEU A 3 -22.45 -44.59 -69.94
CA LEU A 3 -22.05 -43.42 -69.21
C LEU A 3 -21.16 -43.84 -68.03
N LEU A 4 -19.91 -43.30 -67.98
CA LEU A 4 -19.04 -43.36 -66.81
C LEU A 4 -19.43 -42.25 -65.89
N LYS A 5 -19.68 -42.56 -64.59
CA LYS A 5 -19.77 -41.63 -63.49
C LYS A 5 -18.35 -41.45 -62.85
N PRO A 6 -17.91 -40.21 -62.52
CA PRO A 6 -16.69 -40.07 -61.77
C PRO A 6 -16.96 -40.24 -60.27
N PHE A 7 -16.13 -41.04 -59.59
CA PHE A 7 -16.06 -41.19 -58.17
C PHE A 7 -15.26 -40.03 -57.61
N LEU A 8 -15.90 -39.23 -56.75
CA LEU A 8 -15.24 -38.12 -55.97
C LEU A 8 -14.72 -38.76 -54.69
N PHE A 9 -13.39 -38.88 -54.54
CA PHE A 9 -12.73 -39.22 -53.26
C PHE A 9 -12.62 -38.00 -52.43
N ALA A 10 -13.41 -37.88 -51.34
CA ALA A 10 -13.24 -36.87 -50.30
C ALA A 10 -12.16 -37.35 -49.32
N VAL A 11 -10.99 -36.76 -49.41
CA VAL A 11 -9.93 -36.94 -48.40
C VAL A 11 -10.27 -36.03 -47.21
N THR A 12 -10.78 -36.61 -46.14
CA THR A 12 -10.98 -35.94 -44.87
C THR A 12 -9.64 -35.84 -44.14
N THR A 13 -8.99 -34.67 -44.21
CA THR A 13 -7.79 -34.38 -43.43
C THR A 13 -8.22 -34.06 -41.99
N THR A 14 -8.11 -35.02 -41.11
CA THR A 14 -8.29 -34.83 -39.69
C THR A 14 -7.06 -34.09 -39.14
N ILE A 15 -7.17 -32.78 -38.94
CA ILE A 15 -6.16 -32.00 -38.23
C ILE A 15 -6.30 -32.34 -36.73
N LEU A 16 -5.42 -33.22 -36.27
CA LEU A 16 -5.18 -33.43 -34.85
C LEU A 16 -4.53 -32.14 -34.28
N LEU A 17 -5.33 -31.26 -33.70
CA LEU A 17 -4.85 -30.22 -32.81
C LEU A 17 -4.27 -30.91 -31.57
N ALA A 18 -2.97 -31.20 -31.60
CA ALA A 18 -2.22 -31.56 -30.41
C ALA A 18 -2.17 -30.30 -29.52
N SER A 19 -3.12 -30.18 -28.61
CA SER A 19 -3.02 -29.28 -27.47
C SER A 19 -1.82 -29.74 -26.64
N CYS A 20 -0.67 -29.11 -26.84
CA CYS A 20 0.45 -29.19 -25.88
C CYS A 20 0.06 -28.49 -24.59
N GLY A 21 -0.84 -29.08 -23.82
CA GLY A 21 -1.01 -28.76 -22.43
C GLY A 21 0.22 -29.28 -21.69
N SER A 22 1.20 -28.41 -21.44
CA SER A 22 2.25 -28.73 -20.48
C SER A 22 1.58 -28.89 -19.13
N THR A 23 1.31 -30.12 -18.73
CA THR A 23 0.90 -30.43 -17.36
C THR A 23 2.10 -30.11 -16.46
N VAL A 24 2.02 -29.03 -15.72
CA VAL A 24 3.02 -28.71 -14.69
C VAL A 24 3.03 -29.89 -13.72
N LYS A 25 4.20 -30.52 -13.54
CA LYS A 25 4.30 -31.65 -12.61
C LYS A 25 4.14 -31.15 -11.19
N PRO A 26 3.35 -31.85 -10.34
CA PRO A 26 3.26 -31.51 -8.92
C PRO A 26 4.64 -31.48 -8.27
N ILE A 27 4.88 -30.44 -7.47
CA ILE A 27 6.11 -30.33 -6.68
C ILE A 27 6.06 -31.39 -5.57
N ASN A 28 7.05 -32.28 -5.54
CA ASN A 28 7.16 -33.33 -4.52
C ASN A 28 7.96 -32.83 -3.32
N ALA A 29 7.47 -31.77 -2.67
CA ALA A 29 8.01 -31.22 -1.44
C ALA A 29 6.92 -31.16 -0.38
N ALA A 30 7.32 -31.29 0.91
CA ALA A 30 6.40 -31.15 2.03
C ALA A 30 6.12 -29.66 2.30
N LEU A 31 4.87 -29.36 2.62
CA LEU A 31 4.52 -28.02 3.12
C LEU A 31 5.24 -27.76 4.44
N LEU A 32 5.78 -26.55 4.58
CA LEU A 32 6.24 -26.05 5.87
C LEU A 32 5.05 -25.97 6.82
N LYS A 33 5.25 -26.38 8.05
CA LYS A 33 4.25 -26.28 9.11
C LYS A 33 4.86 -25.53 10.28
N ASN A 34 4.11 -24.62 10.83
CA ASN A 34 4.47 -24.00 12.09
C ASN A 34 4.18 -24.98 13.23
N THR A 35 5.09 -25.08 14.19
CA THR A 35 4.94 -25.92 15.39
C THR A 35 5.05 -25.02 16.62
N ASN A 36 4.56 -25.51 17.77
CA ASN A 36 4.66 -24.77 19.04
C ASN A 36 6.11 -24.62 19.54
N GLU A 37 7.08 -25.24 18.86
CA GLU A 37 8.50 -25.19 19.17
C GLU A 37 9.25 -24.06 18.46
N GLU A 38 8.57 -23.32 17.55
CA GLU A 38 9.17 -22.19 16.87
C GLU A 38 9.50 -21.08 17.87
N THR A 39 10.73 -20.64 17.86
CA THR A 39 11.23 -19.59 18.76
C THR A 39 11.62 -18.36 17.98
N SER A 40 11.36 -17.19 18.56
CA SER A 40 11.89 -15.93 18.01
C SER A 40 13.42 -15.91 18.10
N LYS A 41 14.04 -15.18 17.17
CA LYS A 41 15.47 -14.91 17.22
C LYS A 41 15.82 -14.16 18.52
N ASN A 42 16.67 -14.75 19.36
CA ASN A 42 17.12 -14.13 20.61
C ASN A 42 18.26 -13.12 20.40
N ALA A 43 19.00 -13.24 19.28
CA ALA A 43 20.07 -12.31 18.94
C ALA A 43 19.51 -11.08 18.22
N LYS A 44 20.20 -9.94 18.37
CA LYS A 44 19.89 -8.73 17.57
C LYS A 44 19.98 -9.08 16.08
N ILE A 45 18.98 -8.65 15.32
CA ILE A 45 18.99 -8.77 13.86
C ILE A 45 20.02 -7.79 13.32
N GLU A 46 20.95 -8.29 12.50
CA GLU A 46 21.94 -7.46 11.82
C GLU A 46 21.28 -6.66 10.68
N GLU A 47 21.86 -5.50 10.33
CA GLU A 47 21.29 -4.59 9.33
C GLU A 47 21.03 -5.28 7.97
N ALA A 48 21.94 -6.14 7.53
CA ALA A 48 21.76 -6.89 6.29
C ALA A 48 20.57 -7.86 6.35
N GLN A 49 20.33 -8.50 7.48
CA GLN A 49 19.18 -9.36 7.71
C GLN A 49 17.88 -8.53 7.82
N LEU A 50 17.96 -7.34 8.40
CA LEU A 50 16.82 -6.46 8.52
C LEU A 50 16.35 -5.94 7.16
N LYS A 51 17.26 -5.68 6.21
CA LYS A 51 16.91 -5.28 4.83
C LYS A 51 16.16 -6.35 4.05
N SER A 52 16.32 -7.63 4.39
CA SER A 52 15.71 -8.76 3.68
C SER A 52 14.84 -9.66 4.57
N TRP A 53 14.47 -9.19 5.76
CA TRP A 53 13.77 -10.04 6.72
C TRP A 53 12.44 -10.61 6.20
N SER A 54 11.75 -9.88 5.33
CA SER A 54 10.50 -10.32 4.69
C SER A 54 10.68 -11.58 3.84
N TYR A 55 11.88 -11.86 3.34
CA TYR A 55 12.20 -13.01 2.50
C TYR A 55 12.65 -14.25 3.28
N ALA A 56 12.97 -14.06 4.56
CA ALA A 56 13.49 -15.11 5.45
C ALA A 56 12.48 -16.26 5.66
N ASP A 57 13.02 -17.40 6.08
CA ASP A 57 12.24 -18.59 6.49
C ASP A 57 12.20 -18.70 8.02
N LEU A 58 11.00 -18.84 8.59
CA LEU A 58 10.82 -18.89 10.03
C LEU A 58 11.61 -20.03 10.70
N LYS A 59 11.75 -21.19 10.03
CA LYS A 59 12.42 -22.36 10.61
C LYS A 59 13.94 -22.28 10.54
N THR A 60 14.47 -21.84 9.40
CA THR A 60 15.92 -21.77 9.19
C THR A 60 16.53 -20.51 9.77
N ASP A 61 15.82 -19.37 9.66
CA ASP A 61 16.33 -18.06 10.00
C ASP A 61 15.80 -17.53 11.33
N THR A 62 14.76 -18.18 11.88
CA THR A 62 14.04 -17.75 13.09
C THR A 62 13.43 -16.33 12.98
N ILE A 63 13.14 -15.91 11.76
CA ILE A 63 12.54 -14.61 11.40
C ILE A 63 11.23 -14.90 10.67
N PRO A 64 10.09 -14.26 11.03
CA PRO A 64 8.77 -14.56 10.49
C PRO A 64 8.54 -13.94 9.10
N GLY A 65 9.43 -14.23 8.15
CA GLY A 65 9.31 -13.85 6.74
C GLY A 65 8.45 -14.83 5.95
N MET A 66 8.44 -14.65 4.64
CA MET A 66 7.55 -15.35 3.70
C MET A 66 8.20 -16.57 3.03
N SER A 67 9.40 -16.99 3.43
CA SER A 67 10.20 -18.07 2.81
C SER A 67 10.46 -17.84 1.32
N VAL A 68 10.67 -16.58 0.92
CA VAL A 68 10.94 -16.20 -0.48
C VAL A 68 12.28 -16.77 -0.93
N ASP A 69 13.36 -16.53 -0.16
CA ASP A 69 14.71 -17.01 -0.49
C ASP A 69 14.75 -18.53 -0.63
N LYS A 70 14.04 -19.23 0.26
CA LYS A 70 13.90 -20.69 0.18
C LYS A 70 13.20 -21.14 -1.09
N ALA A 71 12.13 -20.44 -1.51
CA ALA A 71 11.42 -20.75 -2.74
C ALA A 71 12.32 -20.55 -3.98
N TYR A 72 13.10 -19.46 -4.00
CA TYR A 72 14.05 -19.19 -5.07
C TYR A 72 15.19 -20.20 -5.12
N ALA A 73 15.67 -20.67 -3.98
CA ALA A 73 16.75 -21.66 -3.93
C ALA A 73 16.30 -23.07 -4.33
N GLU A 74 15.13 -23.51 -3.88
CA GLU A 74 14.74 -24.91 -3.96
C GLU A 74 13.70 -25.25 -5.05
N LEU A 75 12.78 -24.31 -5.38
CA LEU A 75 11.63 -24.59 -6.24
C LEU A 75 11.74 -23.90 -7.60
N ILE A 76 11.98 -22.61 -7.60
CA ILE A 76 11.92 -21.75 -8.78
C ILE A 76 12.88 -22.15 -9.89
N PRO A 77 14.12 -22.62 -9.64
CA PRO A 77 15.03 -23.06 -10.71
C PRO A 77 14.48 -24.18 -11.59
N ASN A 78 13.49 -24.92 -11.09
CA ASN A 78 12.85 -26.03 -11.81
C ASN A 78 11.49 -25.66 -12.43
N LEU A 79 11.08 -24.39 -12.34
CA LEU A 79 9.81 -23.91 -12.85
C LEU A 79 10.04 -22.99 -14.05
N LYS A 80 9.04 -22.93 -14.94
CA LYS A 80 9.03 -21.99 -16.07
C LYS A 80 7.88 -21.01 -15.87
N GLY A 81 8.22 -19.76 -15.53
CA GLY A 81 7.26 -18.69 -15.37
C GLY A 81 6.86 -18.04 -16.70
N THR A 82 5.71 -17.41 -16.68
CA THR A 82 5.22 -16.47 -17.71
C THR A 82 5.13 -15.09 -17.12
N LYS A 83 5.22 -14.05 -17.95
CA LYS A 83 5.05 -12.67 -17.49
C LYS A 83 3.64 -12.43 -16.95
N VAL A 84 3.55 -11.67 -15.86
CA VAL A 84 2.31 -11.28 -15.19
C VAL A 84 2.31 -9.77 -15.02
N ILE A 85 1.25 -9.11 -15.40
CA ILE A 85 1.06 -7.67 -15.15
C ILE A 85 0.48 -7.51 -13.74
N VAL A 86 1.16 -6.71 -12.92
CA VAL A 86 0.68 -6.26 -11.61
C VAL A 86 0.45 -4.77 -11.67
N ALA A 87 -0.79 -4.34 -11.52
CA ALA A 87 -1.10 -2.93 -11.41
C ALA A 87 -0.89 -2.45 -9.97
N VAL A 88 -0.25 -1.31 -9.83
CA VAL A 88 -0.08 -0.58 -8.57
C VAL A 88 -0.93 0.68 -8.66
N ILE A 89 -2.05 0.69 -7.94
CA ILE A 89 -2.88 1.88 -7.77
C ILE A 89 -2.36 2.57 -6.50
N ASP A 90 -1.71 3.73 -6.68
CA ASP A 90 -0.98 4.38 -5.59
C ASP A 90 -0.75 5.88 -5.90
N SER A 91 0.21 6.50 -5.23
CA SER A 91 0.56 7.92 -5.38
C SER A 91 1.41 8.26 -6.61
N GLY A 92 1.75 7.28 -7.44
CA GLY A 92 2.68 7.36 -8.57
C GLY A 92 3.93 6.51 -8.34
N ILE A 93 4.72 6.30 -9.41
CA ILE A 93 5.96 5.50 -9.36
C ILE A 93 7.05 6.23 -10.14
N ASP A 94 8.25 6.38 -9.59
CA ASP A 94 9.42 6.84 -10.33
C ASP A 94 9.81 5.81 -11.40
N ILE A 95 9.32 6.03 -12.62
CA ILE A 95 9.55 5.12 -13.76
C ILE A 95 10.99 5.10 -14.26
N GLU A 96 11.81 6.08 -13.85
CA GLU A 96 13.23 6.15 -14.20
C GLU A 96 14.14 5.45 -13.18
N HIS A 97 13.56 5.01 -12.05
CA HIS A 97 14.32 4.38 -10.97
C HIS A 97 15.12 3.18 -11.47
N GLU A 98 16.44 3.13 -11.16
CA GLU A 98 17.40 2.16 -11.68
C GLU A 98 17.00 0.69 -11.46
N ASP A 99 16.26 0.42 -10.39
CA ASP A 99 15.81 -0.91 -9.98
C ASP A 99 14.38 -1.26 -10.45
N LEU A 100 13.66 -0.30 -11.06
CA LEU A 100 12.28 -0.47 -11.55
C LEU A 100 12.12 -0.37 -13.05
N LYS A 101 12.88 0.48 -13.74
CA LYS A 101 12.71 0.82 -15.18
C LYS A 101 12.65 -0.39 -16.12
N ASN A 102 13.27 -1.52 -15.76
CA ASN A 102 13.27 -2.73 -16.59
C ASN A 102 12.13 -3.71 -16.29
N VAL A 103 11.32 -3.39 -15.28
CA VAL A 103 10.17 -4.20 -14.86
C VAL A 103 8.85 -3.46 -15.02
N LEU A 104 8.85 -2.32 -15.69
CA LEU A 104 7.63 -1.58 -15.99
C LEU A 104 6.83 -2.24 -17.12
N TRP A 105 5.53 -2.25 -16.98
CA TRP A 105 4.61 -2.54 -18.06
C TRP A 105 4.62 -1.39 -19.08
N THR A 106 4.44 -1.74 -20.33
CA THR A 106 4.26 -0.74 -21.39
C THR A 106 3.06 -1.12 -22.24
N ASN A 107 2.18 -0.14 -22.49
CA ASN A 107 1.13 -0.26 -23.47
C ASN A 107 1.76 -0.33 -24.87
N LYS A 108 1.65 -1.49 -25.53
CA LYS A 108 2.30 -1.73 -26.83
C LYS A 108 1.48 -1.19 -28.00
N ASP A 109 0.23 -0.87 -27.74
CA ASP A 109 -0.70 -0.38 -28.74
C ASP A 109 -0.66 1.16 -28.80
N GLU A 110 0.13 1.82 -27.90
CA GLU A 110 0.41 3.25 -27.89
C GLU A 110 1.74 3.60 -28.57
N VAL A 111 1.76 4.74 -29.29
CA VAL A 111 2.97 5.37 -29.85
C VAL A 111 3.38 6.52 -28.95
N PRO A 112 4.46 6.41 -28.17
CA PRO A 112 4.80 7.36 -27.13
C PRO A 112 4.92 8.82 -27.62
N ASN A 113 4.34 9.76 -26.87
CA ASN A 113 4.46 11.21 -27.06
C ASN A 113 3.96 11.73 -28.42
N ASN A 114 2.96 11.09 -29.02
CA ASN A 114 2.36 11.58 -30.25
C ASN A 114 1.08 12.42 -30.03
N GLY A 115 0.54 12.46 -28.81
CA GLY A 115 -0.67 13.19 -28.43
C GLY A 115 -1.95 12.58 -28.96
N ILE A 116 -1.94 11.30 -29.28
CA ILE A 116 -3.07 10.54 -29.83
C ILE A 116 -3.30 9.31 -28.94
N ASP A 117 -4.54 9.01 -28.64
CA ASP A 117 -5.00 7.74 -28.08
C ASP A 117 -5.06 6.73 -29.25
N ASP A 118 -3.94 5.97 -29.46
CA ASP A 118 -3.78 5.09 -30.64
C ASP A 118 -4.63 3.82 -30.52
N ASP A 119 -4.83 3.31 -29.31
CA ASP A 119 -5.63 2.10 -29.05
C ASP A 119 -7.12 2.41 -28.78
N LYS A 120 -7.47 3.68 -28.64
CA LYS A 120 -8.83 4.20 -28.44
C LYS A 120 -9.48 3.70 -27.15
N ASN A 121 -8.69 3.59 -26.11
CA ASN A 121 -9.13 3.20 -24.79
C ASN A 121 -9.65 4.38 -23.94
N GLY A 122 -9.48 5.63 -24.41
CA GLY A 122 -9.86 6.88 -23.75
C GLY A 122 -8.70 7.56 -23.01
N TYR A 123 -7.47 7.06 -23.10
CA TYR A 123 -6.29 7.54 -22.37
C TYR A 123 -5.16 7.85 -23.35
N VAL A 124 -4.83 9.12 -23.54
CA VAL A 124 -3.85 9.58 -24.53
C VAL A 124 -2.42 9.31 -24.06
N ASP A 125 -1.61 8.64 -24.89
CA ASP A 125 -0.18 8.33 -24.58
C ASP A 125 0.00 7.57 -23.24
N ASP A 126 -0.88 6.67 -22.85
CA ASP A 126 -0.86 5.92 -21.59
C ASP A 126 0.19 4.78 -21.53
N VAL A 127 1.41 5.11 -21.93
CA VAL A 127 2.51 4.16 -22.18
C VAL A 127 2.85 3.30 -20.95
N TYR A 128 2.84 3.88 -19.74
CA TYR A 128 3.16 3.17 -18.51
C TYR A 128 1.95 2.98 -17.58
N GLY A 129 0.79 3.47 -17.98
CA GLY A 129 -0.44 3.53 -17.21
C GLY A 129 -1.04 4.94 -17.26
N TRP A 130 -1.82 5.30 -16.23
CA TRP A 130 -2.54 6.56 -16.20
C TRP A 130 -2.48 7.29 -14.87
N ASN A 131 -2.44 8.60 -14.91
CA ASN A 131 -2.49 9.50 -13.77
C ASN A 131 -3.89 10.16 -13.69
N PHE A 132 -4.74 9.63 -12.82
CA PHE A 132 -6.08 10.17 -12.56
C PHE A 132 -6.06 11.48 -11.77
N LEU A 133 -4.96 11.85 -11.16
CA LEU A 133 -4.81 13.06 -10.37
C LEU A 133 -4.29 14.26 -11.21
N GLY A 134 -3.77 14.02 -12.42
CA GLY A 134 -3.11 15.08 -13.18
C GLY A 134 -2.03 15.76 -12.33
N ASP A 135 -2.11 17.09 -12.21
CA ASP A 135 -1.15 17.90 -11.46
C ASP A 135 -1.52 18.05 -9.97
N ILE A 136 -2.53 17.33 -9.48
CA ILE A 136 -2.92 17.36 -8.06
C ILE A 136 -1.92 16.52 -7.25
N VAL A 137 -1.43 17.12 -6.14
CA VAL A 137 -0.61 16.43 -5.14
C VAL A 137 -1.38 16.29 -3.83
N GLY A 138 -1.97 17.38 -3.33
CA GLY A 138 -2.70 17.39 -2.06
C GLY A 138 -4.22 17.37 -2.26
N GLU A 139 -4.94 16.79 -1.30
CA GLU A 139 -6.41 16.71 -1.33
C GLU A 139 -6.99 16.77 0.10
N ASN A 140 -8.28 17.06 0.20
CA ASN A 140 -9.02 16.95 1.45
C ASN A 140 -9.19 15.48 1.88
N LEU A 141 -9.32 15.26 3.19
CA LEU A 141 -9.89 14.01 3.71
C LEU A 141 -11.39 13.95 3.37
N ASP A 142 -11.90 12.74 3.21
CA ASP A 142 -13.27 12.54 2.69
C ASP A 142 -14.35 13.16 3.60
N PHE A 143 -14.13 13.14 4.93
CA PHE A 143 -15.06 13.81 5.84
C PHE A 143 -15.12 15.33 5.62
N VAL A 144 -14.02 15.97 5.18
CA VAL A 144 -14.02 17.41 4.81
C VAL A 144 -14.82 17.62 3.53
N ARG A 145 -14.64 16.76 2.53
CA ARG A 145 -15.42 16.79 1.28
C ARG A 145 -16.92 16.58 1.54
N ILE A 146 -17.29 15.70 2.46
CA ILE A 146 -18.68 15.49 2.89
C ILE A 146 -19.25 16.77 3.49
N ILE A 147 -18.53 17.43 4.39
CA ILE A 147 -18.99 18.68 4.99
C ILE A 147 -19.19 19.74 3.88
N LYS A 148 -18.18 19.99 3.07
CA LYS A 148 -18.23 20.98 1.97
C LYS A 148 -19.40 20.73 1.02
N ARG A 149 -19.68 19.48 0.71
CA ARG A 149 -20.72 19.09 -0.23
C ARG A 149 -22.13 19.29 0.32
N TYR A 150 -22.34 19.01 1.61
CA TYR A 150 -23.68 18.92 2.18
C TYR A 150 -23.99 19.98 3.23
N GLU A 151 -23.08 20.91 3.51
CA GLU A 151 -23.28 21.99 4.49
C GLU A 151 -24.51 22.84 4.14
N ALA A 152 -24.70 23.22 2.87
CA ALA A 152 -25.85 24.01 2.43
C ALA A 152 -27.18 23.27 2.64
N ASP A 153 -27.17 21.94 2.58
CA ASP A 153 -28.38 21.14 2.75
C ASP A 153 -28.72 20.87 4.22
N PHE A 154 -27.70 20.73 5.08
CA PHE A 154 -27.88 20.16 6.41
C PHE A 154 -27.49 21.08 7.58
N GLU A 155 -26.75 22.16 7.37
CA GLU A 155 -26.33 23.02 8.47
C GLU A 155 -27.52 23.59 9.23
N GLY A 156 -27.48 23.47 10.56
CA GLY A 156 -28.55 23.93 11.46
C GLY A 156 -29.80 23.04 11.50
N LYS A 157 -29.84 21.93 10.75
CA LYS A 157 -30.94 20.96 10.81
C LYS A 157 -30.70 19.87 11.85
N SER A 158 -31.79 19.19 12.22
CA SER A 158 -31.79 17.96 13.01
C SER A 158 -32.29 16.78 12.19
N ILE A 159 -32.13 15.57 12.70
CA ILE A 159 -32.61 14.34 12.04
C ILE A 159 -34.13 14.36 11.79
N ALA A 160 -34.90 15.17 12.55
CA ALA A 160 -36.34 15.34 12.37
C ALA A 160 -36.70 16.28 11.22
N ASP A 161 -35.77 17.08 10.73
CA ASP A 161 -35.97 18.10 9.69
C ASP A 161 -35.64 17.55 8.29
N VAL A 162 -35.15 16.33 8.18
CA VAL A 162 -34.75 15.69 6.91
C VAL A 162 -35.72 14.55 6.51
N THR A 163 -35.81 14.26 5.21
CA THR A 163 -36.64 13.13 4.72
C THR A 163 -36.05 11.77 5.09
N GLU A 164 -36.85 10.69 5.02
CA GLU A 164 -36.37 9.33 5.31
C GLU A 164 -35.18 8.96 4.41
N GLU A 165 -35.21 9.35 3.13
CA GLU A 165 -34.17 9.08 2.15
C GLU A 165 -32.87 9.84 2.49
N GLN A 166 -32.96 11.00 3.12
CA GLN A 166 -31.82 11.83 3.50
C GLN A 166 -31.19 11.44 4.84
N LYS A 167 -31.88 10.63 5.67
CA LYS A 167 -31.39 10.35 7.04
C LYS A 167 -30.01 9.74 7.08
N ALA A 168 -29.73 8.78 6.21
CA ALA A 168 -28.41 8.12 6.18
C ALA A 168 -27.30 9.14 5.82
N LEU A 169 -27.56 9.99 4.84
CA LEU A 169 -26.65 11.05 4.41
C LEU A 169 -26.47 12.12 5.49
N PHE A 170 -27.55 12.52 6.17
CA PHE A 170 -27.50 13.44 7.29
C PHE A 170 -26.66 12.91 8.44
N VAL A 171 -26.81 11.63 8.79
CA VAL A 171 -25.98 10.96 9.81
C VAL A 171 -24.50 10.94 9.39
N MET A 172 -24.21 10.65 8.11
CA MET A 172 -22.84 10.69 7.58
C MET A 172 -22.26 12.10 7.70
N TYR A 173 -23.02 13.15 7.36
CA TYR A 173 -22.60 14.55 7.51
C TYR A 173 -22.31 14.94 8.96
N GLU A 174 -23.18 14.57 9.90
CA GLU A 174 -22.96 14.85 11.32
C GLU A 174 -21.74 14.10 11.89
N ASN A 175 -21.52 12.84 11.48
CA ASN A 175 -20.33 12.08 11.83
C ASN A 175 -19.07 12.75 11.25
N ALA A 176 -19.11 13.20 10.00
CA ALA A 176 -18.01 13.90 9.35
C ALA A 176 -17.65 15.20 10.08
N LYS A 177 -18.64 15.98 10.54
CA LYS A 177 -18.40 17.19 11.36
C LYS A 177 -17.76 16.87 12.71
N ALA A 178 -18.21 15.81 13.36
CA ALA A 178 -17.63 15.37 14.63
C ALA A 178 -16.17 14.93 14.47
N GLU A 179 -15.88 14.17 13.41
CA GLU A 179 -14.52 13.73 13.09
C GLU A 179 -13.62 14.92 12.71
N TYR A 180 -14.10 15.84 11.85
CA TYR A 180 -13.40 17.07 11.51
C TYR A 180 -12.98 17.85 12.76
N SER A 181 -13.92 18.08 13.69
CA SER A 181 -13.62 18.84 14.90
C SER A 181 -12.55 18.18 15.76
N LYS A 182 -12.65 16.88 15.96
CA LYS A 182 -11.71 16.07 16.73
C LYS A 182 -10.30 16.08 16.12
N GLU A 183 -10.21 15.72 14.84
CA GLU A 183 -8.94 15.59 14.10
C GLU A 183 -8.27 16.95 13.90
N TYR A 184 -9.04 18.00 13.55
CA TYR A 184 -8.52 19.36 13.40
C TYR A 184 -7.92 19.89 14.70
N ASP A 185 -8.61 19.70 15.83
CA ASP A 185 -8.12 20.13 17.13
C ASP A 185 -6.82 19.44 17.52
N GLU A 186 -6.71 18.13 17.24
CA GLU A 186 -5.50 17.36 17.48
C GLU A 186 -4.33 17.83 16.60
N ILE A 187 -4.53 17.94 15.29
CA ILE A 187 -3.50 18.35 14.34
C ILE A 187 -3.06 19.79 14.58
N ASN A 188 -4.00 20.70 14.82
CA ASN A 188 -3.70 22.10 15.14
C ASN A 188 -2.98 22.23 16.50
N GLY A 189 -3.36 21.43 17.47
CA GLY A 189 -2.66 21.35 18.77
C GLY A 189 -1.20 20.88 18.61
N ASN A 190 -0.97 19.86 17.79
CA ASN A 190 0.36 19.36 17.45
C ASN A 190 1.18 20.41 16.69
N TYR A 191 0.61 21.06 15.65
CA TYR A 191 1.24 22.15 14.93
C TYR A 191 1.74 23.25 15.87
N ASN A 192 0.86 23.73 16.75
CA ASN A 192 1.19 24.79 17.70
C ASN A 192 2.29 24.35 18.67
N ARG A 193 2.26 23.12 19.16
CA ARG A 193 3.27 22.56 20.07
C ARG A 193 4.65 22.48 19.40
N TYR A 194 4.72 21.92 18.18
CA TYR A 194 5.98 21.80 17.44
C TYR A 194 6.55 23.17 17.07
N ASN A 195 5.70 24.09 16.64
CA ASN A 195 6.10 25.47 16.31
C ASN A 195 6.63 26.24 17.53
N GLN A 196 5.98 26.07 18.68
CA GLN A 196 6.45 26.66 19.93
C GLN A 196 7.79 26.05 20.35
N MET A 197 7.96 24.74 20.30
CA MET A 197 9.24 24.07 20.62
C MET A 197 10.35 24.52 19.68
N LEU A 198 10.12 24.56 18.36
CA LEU A 198 11.08 25.05 17.38
C LEU A 198 11.51 26.49 17.66
N SER A 199 10.55 27.37 17.97
CA SER A 199 10.81 28.76 18.32
C SER A 199 11.68 28.88 19.60
N GLN A 200 11.32 28.14 20.65
CA GLN A 200 12.08 28.15 21.92
C GLN A 200 13.51 27.62 21.73
N VAL A 201 13.67 26.49 21.04
CA VAL A 201 14.99 25.91 20.77
C VAL A 201 15.83 26.86 19.92
N THR A 202 15.24 27.46 18.88
CA THR A 202 15.93 28.41 17.99
C THR A 202 16.43 29.65 18.78
N VAL A 203 15.57 30.29 19.56
CA VAL A 203 15.94 31.46 20.37
C VAL A 203 17.04 31.10 21.37
N SER A 204 16.89 29.97 22.06
CA SER A 204 17.90 29.51 23.03
C SER A 204 19.23 29.18 22.35
N HIS A 205 19.21 28.49 21.19
CA HIS A 205 20.39 28.17 20.42
C HIS A 205 21.13 29.41 19.95
N ASP A 206 20.43 30.37 19.35
CA ASP A 206 21.02 31.63 18.86
C ASP A 206 21.66 32.45 19.98
N ALA A 207 21.08 32.44 21.17
CA ALA A 207 21.64 33.11 22.34
C ALA A 207 22.94 32.43 22.80
N ILE A 208 22.96 31.11 22.86
CA ILE A 208 24.14 30.34 23.30
C ILE A 208 25.25 30.36 22.26
N VAL A 209 24.95 30.25 20.96
CA VAL A 209 25.92 30.37 19.86
C VAL A 209 26.69 31.69 19.95
N LYS A 210 26.01 32.81 20.26
CA LYS A 210 26.66 34.13 20.47
C LYS A 210 27.66 34.13 21.64
N LYS A 211 27.43 33.29 22.66
CA LYS A 211 28.33 33.17 23.81
C LYS A 211 29.49 32.22 23.59
N ILE A 212 29.21 31.04 23.04
CA ILE A 212 30.19 29.97 22.86
C ILE A 212 31.01 30.16 21.57
N GLY A 213 30.44 30.81 20.54
CA GLY A 213 31.08 31.07 19.26
C GLY A 213 31.14 29.88 18.32
N LYS A 214 30.32 28.83 18.58
CA LYS A 214 30.18 27.66 17.69
C LYS A 214 28.71 27.18 17.68
N GLU A 215 28.26 26.66 16.53
CA GLU A 215 26.87 26.18 16.35
C GLU A 215 26.67 24.75 16.87
N ASP A 216 27.69 23.92 16.78
CA ASP A 216 27.68 22.55 17.32
C ASP A 216 28.44 22.51 18.66
N TYR A 217 27.71 22.23 19.73
CA TYR A 217 28.20 22.17 21.11
C TYR A 217 27.57 21.03 21.88
N SER A 218 28.32 20.54 22.86
CA SER A 218 27.90 19.45 23.74
C SER A 218 27.25 19.95 25.04
N ALA A 219 26.71 19.01 25.82
CA ALA A 219 26.21 19.32 27.16
C ALA A 219 27.34 19.82 28.09
N GLU A 220 28.58 19.34 27.89
CA GLU A 220 29.77 19.79 28.61
C GLU A 220 30.12 21.24 28.27
N ASP A 221 30.00 21.64 27.01
CA ASP A 221 30.20 23.03 26.59
C ASP A 221 29.18 23.96 27.24
N LEU A 222 27.92 23.52 27.34
CA LEU A 222 26.87 24.29 28.05
C LEU A 222 27.17 24.42 29.54
N ALA A 223 27.65 23.36 30.19
CA ALA A 223 28.01 23.36 31.59
C ALA A 223 29.27 24.20 31.90
N ALA A 224 30.12 24.43 30.90
CA ALA A 224 31.35 25.23 31.02
C ALA A 224 31.11 26.75 30.89
N ILE A 225 29.89 27.23 30.66
CA ILE A 225 29.57 28.65 30.58
C ILE A 225 29.74 29.27 31.96
N GLU A 226 30.72 30.17 32.11
CA GLU A 226 31.02 30.88 33.34
C GLU A 226 30.01 32.01 33.58
N ASP A 227 29.60 32.20 34.83
CA ASP A 227 28.69 33.28 35.30
C ASP A 227 27.42 33.45 34.43
N PRO A 228 26.61 32.36 34.21
CA PRO A 228 25.43 32.43 33.38
C PRO A 228 24.37 33.36 33.99
N THR A 229 23.82 34.26 33.18
CA THR A 229 22.67 35.09 33.57
C THR A 229 21.44 34.21 33.79
N GLU A 230 20.36 34.75 34.36
CA GLU A 230 19.10 34.01 34.54
C GLU A 230 18.51 33.51 33.20
N ASP A 231 18.64 34.30 32.13
CA ASP A 231 18.21 33.92 30.79
C ASP A 231 19.13 32.85 30.18
N ASP A 232 20.45 32.94 30.44
CA ASP A 232 21.36 31.85 30.01
C ASP A 232 21.02 30.53 30.71
N GLN A 233 20.70 30.56 31.99
CA GLN A 233 20.31 29.33 32.72
C GLN A 233 19.05 28.68 32.12
N LYS A 234 18.04 29.50 31.72
CA LYS A 234 16.86 29.02 31.03
C LYS A 234 17.20 28.39 29.66
N ASN A 235 18.02 29.09 28.88
CA ASN A 235 18.47 28.60 27.57
C ASN A 235 19.29 27.31 27.70
N ILE A 236 20.23 27.24 28.65
CA ILE A 236 21.02 26.06 28.96
C ILE A 236 20.11 24.87 29.34
N ALA A 237 19.10 25.11 30.18
CA ALA A 237 18.18 24.06 30.61
C ALA A 237 17.41 23.46 29.39
N ILE A 238 16.87 24.31 28.52
CA ILE A 238 16.16 23.88 27.31
C ILE A 238 17.08 23.05 26.41
N LEU A 239 18.29 23.56 26.11
CA LEU A 239 19.20 22.90 25.17
C LEU A 239 19.81 21.63 25.76
N SER A 240 20.11 21.60 27.07
CA SER A 240 20.57 20.37 27.75
C SER A 240 19.52 19.27 27.71
N GLN A 241 18.23 19.63 27.88
CA GLN A 241 17.14 18.67 27.71
C GLN A 241 17.09 18.12 26.29
N MET A 242 17.27 18.95 25.26
CA MET A 242 17.28 18.48 23.87
C MET A 242 18.48 17.55 23.61
N LEU A 243 19.68 17.92 24.06
CA LEU A 243 20.87 17.08 23.91
C LEU A 243 20.75 15.73 24.66
N SER A 244 19.96 15.65 25.72
CA SER A 244 19.71 14.39 26.43
C SER A 244 18.99 13.32 25.61
N TYR A 245 18.29 13.72 24.55
CA TYR A 245 17.66 12.79 23.57
C TYR A 245 18.64 12.28 22.51
N GLY A 246 19.89 12.73 22.52
CA GLY A 246 20.93 12.35 21.56
C GLY A 246 20.91 13.21 20.28
N GLY A 247 22.05 13.28 19.61
CA GLY A 247 22.26 14.11 18.42
C GLY A 247 22.68 15.55 18.75
N THR A 248 22.66 16.42 17.77
CA THR A 248 23.05 17.84 17.86
C THR A 248 21.82 18.75 17.90
N ILE A 249 21.98 20.00 18.34
CA ILE A 249 20.89 20.97 18.33
C ILE A 249 20.43 21.31 16.91
N PRO A 250 21.32 21.49 15.90
CA PRO A 250 20.89 21.64 14.50
C PRO A 250 20.02 20.49 14.02
N GLU A 251 20.41 19.22 14.22
CA GLU A 251 19.60 18.05 13.87
C GLU A 251 18.25 18.03 14.58
N PHE A 252 18.20 18.50 15.83
CA PHE A 252 16.96 18.59 16.57
C PHE A 252 16.01 19.66 16.01
N LYS A 253 16.58 20.83 15.61
CA LYS A 253 15.84 21.89 14.92
C LYS A 253 15.27 21.39 13.58
N ASP A 254 16.06 20.67 12.81
CA ASP A 254 15.60 20.10 11.54
C ASP A 254 14.43 19.11 11.73
N ARG A 255 14.51 18.24 12.74
CA ARG A 255 13.41 17.34 13.09
C ARG A 255 12.14 18.09 13.53
N LEU A 256 12.30 19.14 14.35
CA LEU A 256 11.16 19.96 14.76
C LEU A 256 10.55 20.72 13.59
N ASN A 257 11.38 21.26 12.71
CA ASN A 257 10.93 21.93 11.49
C ASN A 257 10.19 20.97 10.56
N GLY A 258 10.69 19.75 10.38
CA GLY A 258 9.98 18.70 9.66
C GLY A 258 8.59 18.41 10.26
N GLY A 259 8.51 18.35 11.59
CA GLY A 259 7.21 18.21 12.27
C GLY A 259 6.26 19.39 12.04
N VAL A 260 6.79 20.63 12.09
CA VAL A 260 6.00 21.83 11.77
C VAL A 260 5.46 21.78 10.34
N GLN A 261 6.32 21.46 9.36
CA GLN A 261 5.93 21.36 7.96
C GLN A 261 4.88 20.27 7.73
N TYR A 262 5.04 19.12 8.36
CA TYR A 262 4.08 18.02 8.28
C TYR A 262 2.68 18.43 8.77
N PHE A 263 2.58 18.96 9.99
CA PHE A 263 1.28 19.36 10.54
C PHE A 263 0.68 20.57 9.79
N GLN A 264 1.52 21.51 9.34
CA GLN A 264 1.08 22.62 8.51
C GLN A 264 0.53 22.16 7.17
N GLY A 265 1.19 21.20 6.52
CA GLY A 265 0.73 20.58 5.27
C GLY A 265 -0.64 19.94 5.45
N ARG A 266 -0.82 19.15 6.53
CA ARG A 266 -2.12 18.56 6.84
C ARG A 266 -3.22 19.60 7.03
N LEU A 267 -2.98 20.64 7.82
CA LEU A 267 -3.96 21.73 8.03
C LEU A 267 -4.31 22.45 6.71
N LYS A 268 -3.32 22.63 5.83
CA LYS A 268 -3.46 23.36 4.56
C LYS A 268 -4.13 22.52 3.46
N ASN A 269 -3.91 21.21 3.45
CA ASN A 269 -4.45 20.29 2.43
C ASN A 269 -5.64 19.51 2.98
N HIS A 270 -5.42 18.66 3.96
CA HIS A 270 -6.43 17.69 4.43
C HIS A 270 -7.67 18.36 5.01
N PHE A 271 -7.50 19.50 5.74
CA PHE A 271 -8.58 20.21 6.45
C PHE A 271 -9.01 21.53 5.79
N ALA A 272 -8.57 21.80 4.55
CA ALA A 272 -8.87 23.06 3.86
C ALA A 272 -10.34 23.13 3.41
N MET A 273 -11.13 23.95 4.10
CA MET A 273 -12.55 24.14 3.77
C MET A 273 -12.76 25.00 2.50
N ASP A 274 -11.83 25.92 2.22
CA ASP A 274 -11.97 26.93 1.17
C ASP A 274 -11.23 26.57 -0.13
N THR A 275 -10.56 25.42 -0.20
CA THR A 275 -9.74 25.02 -1.34
C THR A 275 -10.47 23.97 -2.18
N ASP A 276 -10.59 24.24 -3.47
CA ASP A 276 -10.98 23.25 -4.48
C ASP A 276 -9.71 22.73 -5.16
N PHE A 277 -9.26 21.56 -4.75
CA PHE A 277 -8.08 20.92 -5.34
C PHE A 277 -8.37 20.33 -6.72
N ARG A 278 -9.61 19.91 -6.95
CA ARG A 278 -10.03 19.18 -8.14
C ARG A 278 -10.36 20.07 -9.33
N GLY A 279 -10.63 21.33 -9.09
CA GLY A 279 -11.01 22.28 -10.15
C GLY A 279 -10.00 22.41 -11.30
N VAL A 280 -8.73 22.05 -11.08
CA VAL A 280 -7.68 22.07 -12.12
C VAL A 280 -7.84 20.94 -13.14
N LEU A 281 -8.51 19.84 -12.80
CA LEU A 281 -8.78 18.73 -13.72
C LEU A 281 -9.98 18.97 -14.63
N ASN A 282 -10.84 19.93 -14.27
CA ASN A 282 -12.09 20.21 -14.98
C ASN A 282 -12.99 18.97 -15.12
N ASP A 283 -12.99 18.09 -14.11
CA ASP A 283 -13.85 16.92 -14.00
C ASP A 283 -14.91 17.07 -12.90
N ASP A 284 -15.97 16.28 -12.97
CA ASP A 284 -16.91 16.10 -11.85
C ASP A 284 -16.55 14.82 -11.07
N PRO A 285 -15.97 14.91 -9.86
CA PRO A 285 -15.59 13.74 -9.07
C PRO A 285 -16.79 12.92 -8.58
N TYR A 286 -18.01 13.40 -8.77
CA TYR A 286 -19.26 12.76 -8.40
C TYR A 286 -20.08 12.25 -9.59
N ASP A 287 -19.52 12.29 -10.81
CA ASP A 287 -20.05 11.61 -11.99
C ASP A 287 -19.06 10.55 -12.49
N ILE A 288 -19.40 9.28 -12.32
CA ILE A 288 -18.57 8.15 -12.78
C ILE A 288 -18.42 8.09 -14.31
N ASN A 289 -19.30 8.75 -15.06
CA ASN A 289 -19.26 8.76 -16.52
C ASN A 289 -18.40 9.88 -17.09
N ASP A 290 -18.00 10.83 -16.27
CA ASP A 290 -17.04 11.86 -16.65
C ASP A 290 -15.62 11.28 -16.53
N THR A 291 -15.06 10.81 -17.65
CA THR A 291 -13.80 10.07 -17.72
C THR A 291 -12.68 10.79 -18.50
N ASP A 292 -12.97 11.98 -19.05
CA ASP A 292 -12.02 12.77 -19.85
C ASP A 292 -11.17 13.70 -18.97
N TYR A 293 -10.31 13.12 -18.13
CA TYR A 293 -9.43 13.86 -17.22
C TYR A 293 -8.15 13.07 -16.87
N GLY A 294 -7.20 13.76 -16.24
CA GLY A 294 -5.91 13.18 -15.90
C GLY A 294 -4.87 13.37 -17.02
N ASN A 295 -3.77 12.69 -16.91
CA ASN A 295 -2.68 12.69 -17.90
C ASN A 295 -1.81 11.44 -17.82
N ASN A 296 -0.79 11.33 -18.67
CA ASN A 296 0.13 10.20 -18.72
C ASN A 296 1.39 10.37 -17.84
N ASP A 297 1.47 11.41 -17.01
CA ASP A 297 2.58 11.66 -16.08
C ASP A 297 2.40 10.83 -14.80
N VAL A 298 2.76 9.55 -14.88
CA VAL A 298 2.48 8.55 -13.82
C VAL A 298 3.40 8.64 -12.60
N ASP A 299 4.45 9.44 -12.64
CA ASP A 299 5.32 9.73 -11.49
C ASP A 299 4.95 11.06 -10.80
N GLY A 300 3.98 11.81 -11.36
CA GLY A 300 3.40 13.01 -10.77
C GLY A 300 4.19 14.28 -11.02
N PRO A 301 3.60 15.45 -10.70
CA PRO A 301 4.12 16.75 -11.11
C PRO A 301 5.31 17.25 -10.28
N ASP A 302 5.64 16.64 -9.15
CA ASP A 302 6.75 17.08 -8.30
C ASP A 302 8.10 16.74 -8.94
N PRO A 303 8.96 17.75 -9.27
CA PRO A 303 10.28 17.49 -9.84
C PRO A 303 11.21 16.65 -8.96
N LYS A 304 10.93 16.58 -7.65
CA LYS A 304 11.64 15.70 -6.71
C LYS A 304 10.95 14.35 -6.54
N LYS A 305 9.76 14.18 -7.16
CA LYS A 305 8.97 12.96 -7.09
C LYS A 305 8.63 12.53 -5.65
N GLU A 306 8.57 13.49 -4.71
CA GLU A 306 8.27 13.18 -3.30
C GLU A 306 6.85 12.63 -3.15
N ASP A 307 5.92 13.06 -4.00
CA ASP A 307 4.55 12.54 -4.10
C ASP A 307 4.51 11.08 -4.57
N ALA A 308 5.44 10.64 -5.45
CA ALA A 308 5.54 9.26 -5.91
C ALA A 308 6.28 8.32 -4.93
N ARG A 309 6.71 8.81 -3.77
CA ARG A 309 7.56 8.05 -2.83
C ARG A 309 6.90 6.76 -2.37
N HIS A 310 5.62 6.81 -2.02
CA HIS A 310 4.90 5.65 -1.49
C HIS A 310 4.70 4.57 -2.57
N GLY A 311 4.19 4.93 -3.74
CA GLY A 311 3.99 3.97 -4.83
C GLY A 311 5.30 3.40 -5.39
N THR A 312 6.39 4.20 -5.43
CA THR A 312 7.73 3.70 -5.80
C THR A 312 8.20 2.64 -4.81
N HIS A 313 7.95 2.84 -3.50
CA HIS A 313 8.31 1.86 -2.47
C HIS A 313 7.48 0.57 -2.59
N VAL A 314 6.20 0.70 -2.82
CA VAL A 314 5.26 -0.42 -3.06
C VAL A 314 5.68 -1.24 -4.30
N ALA A 315 5.99 -0.57 -5.41
CA ALA A 315 6.44 -1.22 -6.65
C ALA A 315 7.74 -2.02 -6.45
N GLY A 316 8.70 -1.47 -5.69
CA GLY A 316 9.95 -2.14 -5.37
C GLY A 316 9.76 -3.42 -4.57
N ILE A 317 8.87 -3.41 -3.56
CA ILE A 317 8.52 -4.63 -2.80
C ILE A 317 8.02 -5.73 -3.74
N ILE A 318 7.14 -5.39 -4.68
CA ILE A 318 6.58 -6.36 -5.62
C ILE A 318 7.66 -6.89 -6.56
N ALA A 319 8.42 -6.00 -7.22
CA ALA A 319 9.14 -6.36 -8.43
C ALA A 319 10.47 -5.62 -8.67
N ALA A 320 11.12 -5.00 -7.69
CA ALA A 320 12.48 -4.51 -7.89
C ALA A 320 13.33 -5.59 -8.57
N GLN A 321 14.12 -5.20 -9.57
CA GLN A 321 14.76 -6.13 -10.51
C GLN A 321 15.74 -7.07 -9.80
N ARG A 322 15.38 -8.35 -9.71
CA ARG A 322 16.20 -9.36 -9.04
C ARG A 322 17.51 -9.65 -9.77
N GLY A 323 18.58 -9.79 -8.99
CA GLY A 323 19.89 -10.25 -9.48
C GLY A 323 20.65 -9.25 -10.35
N ASN A 324 20.32 -7.96 -10.30
CA ASN A 324 21.02 -6.90 -11.01
C ASN A 324 22.20 -6.32 -10.22
N ASN A 325 22.42 -6.75 -8.97
CA ASN A 325 23.41 -6.25 -8.02
C ASN A 325 23.23 -4.77 -7.66
N VAL A 326 21.99 -4.25 -7.73
CA VAL A 326 21.62 -2.89 -7.37
C VAL A 326 20.54 -2.99 -6.28
N GLY A 327 20.57 -2.08 -5.33
CA GLY A 327 19.54 -1.84 -4.33
C GLY A 327 18.97 -3.06 -3.61
N MET A 328 17.90 -3.62 -4.14
CA MET A 328 17.20 -4.74 -3.55
C MET A 328 16.60 -5.70 -4.59
N ASP A 329 16.20 -6.86 -4.16
CA ASP A 329 15.40 -7.78 -4.95
C ASP A 329 13.91 -7.66 -4.59
N GLY A 330 12.99 -7.55 -5.54
CA GLY A 330 11.54 -7.65 -5.29
C GLY A 330 11.12 -9.09 -4.95
N VAL A 331 9.89 -9.26 -4.44
CA VAL A 331 9.33 -10.60 -4.15
C VAL A 331 9.19 -11.41 -5.44
N ALA A 332 8.74 -10.79 -6.52
CA ALA A 332 8.39 -11.46 -7.76
C ALA A 332 9.41 -11.22 -8.87
N GLN A 333 9.64 -12.26 -9.68
CA GLN A 333 10.25 -12.18 -10.99
C GLN A 333 9.20 -12.49 -12.07
N ASN A 334 9.49 -12.23 -13.34
CA ASN A 334 8.56 -12.37 -14.45
C ASN A 334 7.30 -11.48 -14.31
N VAL A 335 7.48 -10.28 -13.77
CA VAL A 335 6.41 -9.32 -13.52
C VAL A 335 6.65 -8.06 -14.32
N GLU A 336 5.59 -7.42 -14.74
CA GLU A 336 5.58 -6.05 -15.27
C GLU A 336 4.65 -5.20 -14.40
N ILE A 337 5.15 -4.06 -13.92
CA ILE A 337 4.41 -3.11 -13.08
C ILE A 337 3.68 -2.10 -13.96
N MET A 338 2.36 -2.06 -13.87
CA MET A 338 1.50 -1.04 -14.47
C MET A 338 1.25 0.05 -13.41
N THR A 339 1.54 1.29 -13.74
CA THR A 339 1.44 2.41 -12.82
C THR A 339 0.09 3.12 -12.97
N LEU A 340 -0.66 3.24 -11.87
CA LEU A 340 -1.92 3.98 -11.84
C LEU A 340 -1.90 4.95 -10.66
N ARG A 341 -1.74 6.25 -10.97
CA ARG A 341 -1.68 7.30 -9.95
C ARG A 341 -3.09 7.78 -9.64
N ALA A 342 -3.61 7.43 -8.45
CA ALA A 342 -4.97 7.73 -8.01
C ALA A 342 -5.06 8.13 -6.52
N VAL A 343 -3.93 8.15 -5.80
CA VAL A 343 -3.88 8.41 -4.35
C VAL A 343 -3.09 9.70 -4.09
N PRO A 344 -3.77 10.79 -3.72
CA PRO A 344 -3.14 12.06 -3.37
C PRO A 344 -2.59 12.06 -1.94
N ASP A 345 -1.91 13.15 -1.53
CA ASP A 345 -1.71 13.47 -0.11
C ASP A 345 -3.05 13.98 0.48
N GLY A 346 -3.85 13.03 0.93
CA GLY A 346 -5.24 13.16 1.34
C GLY A 346 -5.99 11.87 1.05
N ASP A 347 -7.34 11.90 1.03
CA ASP A 347 -8.13 10.72 0.68
C ASP A 347 -8.37 10.63 -0.84
N GLU A 348 -8.26 9.44 -1.37
CA GLU A 348 -8.60 9.12 -2.76
C GLU A 348 -10.09 9.28 -3.04
N TYR A 349 -10.45 9.61 -4.28
CA TYR A 349 -11.84 9.59 -4.73
C TYR A 349 -12.28 8.18 -5.15
N ASP A 350 -13.51 7.82 -4.78
CA ASP A 350 -14.12 6.54 -5.18
C ASP A 350 -14.16 6.39 -6.71
N LYS A 351 -14.36 7.50 -7.45
CA LYS A 351 -14.31 7.56 -8.92
C LYS A 351 -12.96 7.11 -9.46
N ASP A 352 -11.87 7.71 -8.96
CA ASP A 352 -10.51 7.42 -9.44
C ASP A 352 -10.13 5.97 -9.16
N VAL A 353 -10.45 5.47 -7.95
CA VAL A 353 -10.21 4.07 -7.58
C VAL A 353 -10.99 3.11 -8.48
N ALA A 354 -12.28 3.39 -8.72
CA ALA A 354 -13.11 2.53 -9.58
C ALA A 354 -12.62 2.51 -11.03
N LEU A 355 -12.24 3.66 -11.57
CA LEU A 355 -11.71 3.77 -12.94
C LEU A 355 -10.32 3.12 -13.05
N ALA A 356 -9.44 3.29 -12.07
CA ALA A 356 -8.12 2.66 -12.05
C ALA A 356 -8.22 1.12 -11.99
N ILE A 357 -9.14 0.56 -11.19
CA ILE A 357 -9.40 -0.89 -11.15
C ILE A 357 -9.88 -1.39 -12.53
N ARG A 358 -10.78 -0.66 -13.19
CA ARG A 358 -11.29 -1.02 -14.52
C ARG A 358 -10.19 -0.94 -15.57
N TYR A 359 -9.43 0.16 -15.59
CA TYR A 359 -8.27 0.33 -16.47
C TYR A 359 -7.28 -0.83 -16.34
N ALA A 360 -6.87 -1.17 -15.09
CA ALA A 360 -5.97 -2.29 -14.84
C ALA A 360 -6.50 -3.62 -15.40
N ALA A 361 -7.79 -3.88 -15.19
CA ALA A 361 -8.42 -5.13 -15.64
C ALA A 361 -8.54 -5.21 -17.17
N ASP A 362 -8.79 -4.09 -17.86
CA ASP A 362 -8.90 -4.01 -19.31
C ASP A 362 -7.55 -4.12 -19.99
N ASN A 363 -6.48 -3.59 -19.38
CA ASN A 363 -5.11 -3.66 -19.85
C ASN A 363 -4.36 -4.95 -19.39
N GLY A 364 -5.11 -5.96 -18.94
CA GLY A 364 -4.61 -7.32 -18.75
C GLY A 364 -3.88 -7.60 -17.44
N ALA A 365 -3.96 -6.71 -16.45
CA ALA A 365 -3.48 -7.00 -15.11
C ALA A 365 -4.08 -8.31 -14.57
N LYS A 366 -3.29 -9.05 -13.80
CA LYS A 366 -3.72 -10.27 -13.11
C LYS A 366 -3.74 -10.13 -11.60
N VAL A 367 -3.04 -9.13 -11.11
CA VAL A 367 -3.03 -8.71 -9.72
C VAL A 367 -3.11 -7.19 -9.71
N ILE A 368 -3.90 -6.62 -8.81
CA ILE A 368 -3.92 -5.20 -8.48
C ILE A 368 -3.50 -5.08 -7.02
N ASN A 369 -2.60 -4.16 -6.71
CA ASN A 369 -2.25 -3.78 -5.35
C ASN A 369 -2.88 -2.44 -5.01
N THR A 370 -3.58 -2.37 -3.87
CA THR A 370 -4.16 -1.17 -3.29
C THR A 370 -3.58 -0.98 -1.89
N SER A 371 -2.61 -0.05 -1.76
CA SER A 371 -1.92 0.22 -0.51
C SER A 371 -2.41 1.51 0.16
N PHE A 372 -3.71 1.73 0.16
CA PHE A 372 -4.38 2.91 0.70
C PHE A 372 -5.71 2.53 1.36
N GLY A 373 -6.35 3.50 1.98
CA GLY A 373 -7.69 3.32 2.54
C GLY A 373 -8.14 4.54 3.33
N LYS A 374 -9.45 4.67 3.49
CA LYS A 374 -10.12 5.79 4.14
C LYS A 374 -11.31 5.34 4.98
N ALA A 375 -11.71 6.20 5.93
CA ALA A 375 -12.82 5.91 6.84
C ALA A 375 -14.20 6.17 6.23
N TYR A 376 -14.28 7.04 5.24
CA TYR A 376 -15.52 7.44 4.59
C TYR A 376 -15.46 7.16 3.10
N SER A 377 -16.61 6.83 2.50
CA SER A 377 -16.79 6.69 1.06
C SER A 377 -18.17 7.23 0.69
N GLN A 378 -18.23 8.14 -0.27
CA GLN A 378 -19.47 8.77 -0.69
C GLN A 378 -20.18 7.97 -1.79
N ASN A 379 -19.43 7.20 -2.56
CA ASN A 379 -19.91 6.38 -3.68
C ASN A 379 -19.28 4.97 -3.67
N PRO A 380 -19.41 4.21 -2.55
CA PRO A 380 -18.74 2.91 -2.42
C PRO A 380 -19.19 1.89 -3.48
N GLU A 381 -20.42 2.03 -4.00
CA GLU A 381 -20.97 1.17 -5.04
C GLU A 381 -20.17 1.20 -6.34
N TRP A 382 -19.50 2.29 -6.67
CA TRP A 382 -18.64 2.37 -7.87
C TRP A 382 -17.42 1.48 -7.73
N VAL A 383 -16.82 1.47 -6.54
CA VAL A 383 -15.67 0.62 -6.24
C VAL A 383 -16.09 -0.85 -6.14
N TRP A 384 -17.22 -1.16 -5.49
CA TRP A 384 -17.77 -2.52 -5.46
C TRP A 384 -18.08 -3.07 -6.86
N ASP A 385 -18.62 -2.24 -7.76
CA ASP A 385 -18.86 -2.64 -9.14
C ASP A 385 -17.56 -2.84 -9.93
N ALA A 386 -16.52 -2.05 -9.66
CA ALA A 386 -15.19 -2.23 -10.22
C ALA A 386 -14.52 -3.51 -9.72
N ILE A 387 -14.66 -3.86 -8.42
CA ILE A 387 -14.18 -5.14 -7.86
C ILE A 387 -14.85 -6.33 -8.57
N LYS A 388 -16.18 -6.30 -8.73
CA LYS A 388 -16.93 -7.33 -9.47
C LYS A 388 -16.53 -7.40 -10.96
N TYR A 389 -16.21 -6.25 -11.56
CA TYR A 389 -15.70 -6.19 -12.93
C TYR A 389 -14.32 -6.86 -13.04
N ALA A 390 -13.40 -6.55 -12.12
CA ALA A 390 -12.09 -7.17 -12.03
C ALA A 390 -12.20 -8.69 -11.83
N ALA A 391 -13.17 -9.16 -11.02
CA ALA A 391 -13.45 -10.60 -10.87
C ALA A 391 -13.86 -11.28 -12.20
N LYS A 392 -14.71 -10.63 -13.01
CA LYS A 392 -15.10 -11.13 -14.34
C LYS A 392 -13.93 -11.19 -15.31
N LYS A 393 -12.93 -10.32 -15.14
CA LYS A 393 -11.67 -10.30 -15.93
C LYS A 393 -10.58 -11.20 -15.34
N ASP A 394 -10.89 -11.93 -14.26
CA ASP A 394 -9.96 -12.83 -13.57
C ASP A 394 -8.76 -12.09 -12.97
N VAL A 395 -9.01 -11.00 -12.26
CA VAL A 395 -8.00 -10.16 -11.60
C VAL A 395 -8.18 -10.24 -10.08
N LEU A 396 -7.09 -10.52 -9.35
CA LEU A 396 -7.05 -10.50 -7.89
C LEU A 396 -6.69 -9.08 -7.41
N ILE A 397 -7.41 -8.56 -6.44
CA ILE A 397 -7.10 -7.30 -5.75
C ILE A 397 -6.51 -7.63 -4.37
N VAL A 398 -5.35 -7.07 -4.06
CA VAL A 398 -4.66 -7.22 -2.78
C VAL A 398 -4.67 -5.86 -2.09
N ASN A 399 -5.36 -5.78 -0.96
CA ASN A 399 -5.65 -4.54 -0.26
C ASN A 399 -4.96 -4.46 1.10
N ALA A 400 -4.50 -3.27 1.49
CA ALA A 400 -3.97 -3.00 2.82
C ALA A 400 -5.10 -2.85 3.84
N ALA A 401 -4.95 -3.45 5.03
CA ALA A 401 -5.99 -3.39 6.06
C ALA A 401 -6.15 -2.02 6.74
N GLY A 402 -5.13 -1.16 6.68
CA GLY A 402 -5.09 0.13 7.40
C GLY A 402 -4.23 0.09 8.68
N ASN A 403 -3.95 1.28 9.24
CA ASN A 403 -2.90 1.47 10.25
C ASN A 403 -3.40 2.14 11.54
N ASP A 404 -4.66 1.94 11.90
CA ASP A 404 -5.33 2.62 13.02
C ASP A 404 -5.55 1.71 14.23
N ALA A 405 -5.01 0.47 14.17
CA ALA A 405 -5.20 -0.58 15.16
C ALA A 405 -6.70 -0.93 15.40
N ASN A 406 -7.54 -0.73 14.39
CA ASN A 406 -8.97 -0.96 14.42
C ASN A 406 -9.33 -2.43 14.16
N ASP A 407 -10.42 -2.88 14.79
CA ASP A 407 -11.11 -4.13 14.46
C ASP A 407 -12.05 -3.87 13.27
N LEU A 408 -11.68 -4.37 12.08
CA LEU A 408 -12.46 -4.19 10.85
C LEU A 408 -13.79 -4.99 10.85
N ASP A 409 -13.97 -5.90 11.78
CA ASP A 409 -15.28 -6.53 12.00
C ASP A 409 -16.26 -5.58 12.73
N VAL A 410 -15.75 -4.44 13.23
CA VAL A 410 -16.53 -3.41 13.96
C VAL A 410 -16.52 -2.07 13.23
N VAL A 411 -15.33 -1.63 12.76
CA VAL A 411 -15.12 -0.34 12.08
C VAL A 411 -14.95 -0.57 10.59
N VAL A 412 -15.74 0.12 9.77
CA VAL A 412 -15.65 0.00 8.31
C VAL A 412 -14.46 0.82 7.80
N SER A 413 -13.69 0.25 6.88
CA SER A 413 -12.66 0.93 6.09
C SER A 413 -12.89 0.68 4.61
N TYR A 414 -12.54 1.63 3.76
CA TYR A 414 -12.70 1.55 2.29
C TYR A 414 -11.32 1.64 1.61
N PRO A 415 -11.09 0.97 0.45
CA PRO A 415 -12.04 0.05 -0.21
C PRO A 415 -12.20 -1.26 0.58
N ASN A 416 -13.37 -1.89 0.42
CA ASN A 416 -13.66 -3.21 0.95
C ASN A 416 -14.55 -3.99 -0.03
N ASP A 417 -14.78 -5.26 0.26
CA ASP A 417 -15.65 -6.13 -0.53
C ASP A 417 -16.92 -6.57 0.25
N GLU A 418 -17.38 -5.76 1.21
CA GLU A 418 -18.49 -6.07 2.08
C GLU A 418 -19.61 -5.01 1.93
N ILE A 419 -20.75 -5.40 1.32
CA ILE A 419 -21.98 -4.57 1.31
C ILE A 419 -22.88 -4.89 2.51
N VAL A 420 -22.98 -6.18 2.82
CA VAL A 420 -23.71 -6.68 3.98
C VAL A 420 -22.70 -7.32 4.91
N LYS A 421 -22.75 -6.97 6.18
CA LYS A 421 -21.77 -7.42 7.18
C LYS A 421 -21.54 -8.94 7.13
N GLY A 422 -20.30 -9.34 6.90
CA GLY A 422 -19.86 -10.73 6.81
C GLY A 422 -20.06 -11.39 5.45
N GLU A 423 -20.54 -10.67 4.41
CA GLU A 423 -20.76 -11.22 3.07
C GLU A 423 -19.83 -10.55 2.04
N GLU A 424 -18.83 -11.27 1.57
CA GLU A 424 -17.97 -10.79 0.48
C GLU A 424 -18.77 -10.69 -0.84
N ILE A 425 -18.60 -9.59 -1.56
CA ILE A 425 -19.26 -9.36 -2.86
C ILE A 425 -18.63 -10.15 -3.99
N SER A 426 -17.40 -10.62 -3.78
CA SER A 426 -16.61 -11.32 -4.79
C SER A 426 -15.42 -12.07 -4.18
N ASP A 427 -15.05 -13.20 -4.79
CA ASP A 427 -13.92 -14.05 -4.35
C ASP A 427 -12.54 -13.59 -4.87
N ASN A 428 -12.38 -12.32 -5.26
CA ASN A 428 -11.14 -11.80 -5.86
C ASN A 428 -10.50 -10.62 -5.10
N PHE A 429 -10.94 -10.38 -3.89
CA PHE A 429 -10.41 -9.32 -3.02
C PHE A 429 -9.80 -9.96 -1.77
N ILE A 430 -8.62 -9.50 -1.36
CA ILE A 430 -7.93 -10.05 -0.19
C ILE A 430 -7.32 -8.91 0.64
N THR A 431 -7.64 -8.84 1.93
CA THR A 431 -7.20 -7.78 2.85
C THR A 431 -6.05 -8.26 3.74
N ILE A 432 -5.00 -7.46 3.85
CA ILE A 432 -3.70 -7.84 4.42
C ILE A 432 -3.34 -7.00 5.64
N GLY A 433 -3.17 -7.68 6.78
CA GLY A 433 -2.60 -7.10 8.01
C GLY A 433 -1.06 -7.14 8.02
N ALA A 434 -0.45 -6.32 8.89
CA ALA A 434 0.99 -6.14 8.95
C ALA A 434 1.65 -6.91 10.10
N LEU A 435 2.79 -7.56 9.79
CA LEU A 435 3.67 -8.21 10.76
C LEU A 435 4.90 -7.38 11.07
N ASN A 436 5.40 -7.57 12.30
CA ASN A 436 6.72 -7.19 12.77
C ASN A 436 7.73 -8.33 12.49
N TYR A 437 9.01 -8.02 12.41
CA TYR A 437 10.11 -8.99 12.26
C TYR A 437 10.38 -9.85 13.51
N LYS A 438 9.64 -9.64 14.60
CA LYS A 438 9.71 -10.43 15.83
C LYS A 438 8.64 -11.53 15.78
N TYR A 439 9.03 -12.78 15.98
CA TYR A 439 8.08 -13.87 16.14
C TYR A 439 7.56 -13.97 17.58
N GLY A 440 6.32 -14.41 17.74
CA GLY A 440 5.67 -14.60 19.04
C GLY A 440 4.66 -13.51 19.37
N LYS A 441 4.54 -13.12 20.64
CA LYS A 441 3.50 -12.20 21.09
C LYS A 441 3.53 -10.80 20.44
N GLU A 442 4.70 -10.36 20.01
CA GLU A 442 4.91 -9.03 19.39
C GLU A 442 4.96 -9.10 17.85
N MET A 443 4.53 -10.19 17.23
CA MET A 443 4.66 -10.37 15.79
C MET A 443 3.68 -9.54 14.96
N VAL A 444 2.56 -9.09 15.52
CA VAL A 444 1.64 -8.17 14.85
C VAL A 444 2.15 -6.75 15.03
N ALA A 445 2.12 -5.95 13.96
CA ALA A 445 2.46 -4.55 14.03
C ALA A 445 1.46 -3.79 14.90
N THR A 446 1.96 -2.90 15.77
CA THR A 446 1.12 -2.20 16.76
C THR A 446 0.03 -1.33 16.14
N PHE A 447 0.26 -0.88 14.92
CA PHE A 447 -0.67 -0.04 14.15
C PHE A 447 -1.65 -0.86 13.29
N SER A 448 -1.38 -2.15 13.03
CA SER A 448 -2.15 -2.91 12.04
C SER A 448 -3.61 -3.03 12.43
N ASN A 449 -4.50 -2.71 11.50
CA ASN A 449 -5.88 -3.13 11.58
C ASN A 449 -5.96 -4.66 11.51
N TYR A 450 -7.03 -5.22 12.09
CA TYR A 450 -7.25 -6.65 12.24
C TYR A 450 -8.75 -6.97 12.15
N GLY A 451 -9.11 -8.25 12.05
CA GLY A 451 -10.50 -8.71 12.01
C GLY A 451 -10.57 -10.19 11.67
N ALA A 452 -11.37 -10.95 12.39
CA ALA A 452 -11.55 -12.39 12.15
C ALA A 452 -12.29 -12.69 10.83
N THR A 453 -13.04 -11.73 10.30
CA THR A 453 -13.80 -11.82 9.05
C THR A 453 -13.17 -11.00 7.95
N ASN A 454 -12.80 -9.74 8.25
CA ASN A 454 -12.45 -8.71 7.27
C ASN A 454 -10.96 -8.51 7.06
N VAL A 455 -10.09 -9.28 7.75
CA VAL A 455 -8.67 -9.40 7.43
C VAL A 455 -8.35 -10.85 7.08
N ASP A 456 -7.91 -11.12 5.87
CA ASP A 456 -7.72 -12.48 5.36
C ASP A 456 -6.46 -13.14 5.90
N LEU A 457 -5.29 -12.46 5.78
CA LEU A 457 -4.02 -12.95 6.31
C LEU A 457 -3.05 -11.81 6.60
N PHE A 458 -1.92 -12.12 7.21
CA PHE A 458 -0.89 -11.17 7.59
C PHE A 458 0.41 -11.39 6.81
N SER A 459 1.15 -10.30 6.61
CA SER A 459 2.40 -10.25 5.85
C SER A 459 3.39 -9.26 6.46
N PRO A 460 4.72 -9.40 6.22
CA PRO A 460 5.72 -8.42 6.65
C PRO A 460 5.35 -6.98 6.29
N GLY A 461 5.30 -6.08 7.30
CA GLY A 461 4.90 -4.68 7.12
C GLY A 461 5.69 -3.67 7.97
N VAL A 462 6.59 -4.10 8.85
CA VAL A 462 7.40 -3.21 9.70
C VAL A 462 8.84 -3.19 9.23
N LYS A 463 9.42 -2.01 9.07
CA LYS A 463 10.80 -1.83 8.58
C LYS A 463 11.06 -2.62 7.29
N ILE A 464 10.25 -2.37 6.29
CA ILE A 464 10.43 -2.93 4.96
C ILE A 464 11.33 -2.02 4.15
N TRP A 465 12.45 -2.56 3.69
CA TRP A 465 13.41 -1.87 2.82
C TRP A 465 12.95 -1.95 1.38
N SER A 466 12.85 -0.80 0.70
CA SER A 466 12.48 -0.76 -0.72
C SER A 466 12.94 0.50 -1.42
N THR A 467 12.70 0.55 -2.74
CA THR A 467 13.00 1.66 -3.64
C THR A 467 12.22 2.92 -3.24
N THR A 468 12.87 4.07 -3.38
CA THR A 468 12.26 5.39 -3.26
C THR A 468 12.78 6.30 -4.37
N PRO A 469 12.08 7.38 -4.76
CA PRO A 469 12.43 8.17 -5.92
C PRO A 469 13.90 8.61 -5.97
N LEU A 470 14.36 8.91 -7.19
CA LEU A 470 15.72 9.39 -7.46
C LEU A 470 16.83 8.37 -7.10
N ASN A 471 16.56 7.10 -7.34
CA ASN A 471 17.48 5.99 -7.08
C ASN A 471 17.90 5.88 -5.61
N THR A 472 16.99 6.16 -4.70
CA THR A 472 17.21 5.98 -3.26
C THR A 472 16.45 4.78 -2.72
N TYR A 473 16.77 4.39 -1.47
CA TYR A 473 16.18 3.24 -0.81
C TYR A 473 16.00 3.56 0.67
N GLU A 474 14.86 3.19 1.25
CA GLU A 474 14.61 3.44 2.66
C GLU A 474 13.68 2.40 3.31
N TYR A 475 13.62 2.45 4.63
CA TYR A 475 12.66 1.68 5.41
C TYR A 475 11.34 2.42 5.54
N LEU A 476 10.25 1.83 5.06
CA LEU A 476 8.91 2.24 5.43
C LEU A 476 8.22 1.14 6.24
N GLN A 477 7.07 1.51 6.81
CA GLN A 477 6.22 0.57 7.56
C GLN A 477 4.74 0.92 7.36
N GLY A 478 3.90 -0.11 7.38
CA GLY A 478 2.46 -0.01 7.19
C GLY A 478 1.90 -1.32 6.64
N THR A 479 0.59 -1.46 6.70
CA THR A 479 -0.14 -2.45 5.91
C THR A 479 0.05 -2.20 4.41
N SER A 480 0.38 -0.95 4.03
CA SER A 480 0.82 -0.56 2.69
C SER A 480 2.08 -1.30 2.21
N MET A 481 2.94 -1.78 3.11
CA MET A 481 4.13 -2.60 2.78
C MET A 481 3.83 -4.09 2.89
N ALA A 482 2.80 -4.46 3.68
CA ALA A 482 2.35 -5.84 3.80
C ALA A 482 1.58 -6.31 2.55
N SER A 483 0.70 -5.48 2.00
CA SER A 483 -0.08 -5.77 0.79
C SER A 483 0.80 -6.09 -0.43
N PRO A 484 1.80 -5.28 -0.83
CA PRO A 484 2.65 -5.57 -1.98
C PRO A 484 3.50 -6.84 -1.81
N ASN A 485 3.87 -7.21 -0.60
CA ASN A 485 4.51 -8.50 -0.33
C ASN A 485 3.59 -9.65 -0.77
N VAL A 486 2.29 -9.57 -0.45
CA VAL A 486 1.29 -10.58 -0.86
C VAL A 486 0.99 -10.48 -2.35
N ALA A 487 0.91 -9.28 -2.92
CA ALA A 487 0.75 -9.08 -4.37
C ALA A 487 1.90 -9.73 -5.16
N GLY A 488 3.14 -9.62 -4.66
CA GLY A 488 4.30 -10.30 -5.22
C GLY A 488 4.17 -11.83 -5.16
N VAL A 489 3.73 -12.38 -4.01
CA VAL A 489 3.47 -13.83 -3.89
C VAL A 489 2.35 -14.29 -4.83
N ALA A 490 1.26 -13.52 -4.95
CA ALA A 490 0.17 -13.79 -5.89
C ALA A 490 0.65 -13.80 -7.34
N ALA A 491 1.47 -12.80 -7.72
CA ALA A 491 2.06 -12.70 -9.05
C ALA A 491 2.97 -13.91 -9.37
N MET A 492 3.76 -14.39 -8.39
CA MET A 492 4.56 -15.59 -8.53
C MET A 492 3.70 -16.84 -8.75
N VAL A 493 2.60 -16.99 -8.00
CA VAL A 493 1.64 -18.09 -8.22
C VAL A 493 1.05 -18.01 -9.63
N ARG A 494 0.61 -16.83 -10.06
CA ARG A 494 0.06 -16.60 -11.41
C ARG A 494 1.10 -16.84 -12.52
N SER A 495 2.36 -16.47 -12.28
CA SER A 495 3.45 -16.67 -13.24
C SER A 495 3.71 -18.16 -13.52
N TYR A 496 3.76 -18.98 -12.50
CA TYR A 496 4.08 -20.40 -12.63
C TYR A 496 2.86 -21.29 -12.86
N TYR A 497 1.69 -20.84 -12.44
CA TYR A 497 0.41 -21.57 -12.58
C TYR A 497 -0.66 -20.68 -13.21
N PRO A 498 -0.47 -20.21 -14.46
CA PRO A 498 -1.32 -19.20 -15.10
C PRO A 498 -2.76 -19.66 -15.37
N LYS A 499 -3.09 -20.94 -15.14
CA LYS A 499 -4.45 -21.47 -15.28
C LYS A 499 -5.30 -21.31 -14.02
N LEU A 500 -4.69 -20.97 -12.88
CA LEU A 500 -5.43 -20.72 -11.65
C LEU A 500 -6.18 -19.39 -11.77
N SER A 501 -7.46 -19.40 -11.45
CA SER A 501 -8.27 -18.19 -11.39
C SER A 501 -7.90 -17.31 -10.19
N ALA A 502 -8.30 -16.03 -10.21
CA ALA A 502 -8.11 -15.10 -9.09
C ALA A 502 -8.65 -15.68 -7.78
N LYS A 503 -9.86 -16.25 -7.79
CA LYS A 503 -10.45 -17.00 -6.66
C LYS A 503 -9.53 -18.13 -6.17
N GLN A 504 -8.99 -18.94 -7.08
CA GLN A 504 -8.10 -20.05 -6.70
C GLN A 504 -6.77 -19.52 -6.14
N VAL A 505 -6.26 -18.41 -6.65
CA VAL A 505 -5.06 -17.76 -6.11
C VAL A 505 -5.32 -17.23 -4.70
N LYS A 506 -6.43 -16.51 -4.44
CA LYS A 506 -6.86 -16.11 -3.09
C LYS A 506 -6.86 -17.32 -2.16
N GLN A 507 -7.52 -18.42 -2.57
CA GLN A 507 -7.60 -19.64 -1.77
C GLN A 507 -6.22 -20.26 -1.51
N VAL A 508 -5.33 -20.31 -2.52
CA VAL A 508 -3.95 -20.79 -2.37
C VAL A 508 -3.19 -19.98 -1.34
N LEU A 509 -3.28 -18.65 -1.39
CA LEU A 509 -2.60 -17.77 -0.43
C LEU A 509 -3.05 -18.03 1.00
N MET A 510 -4.35 -18.13 1.21
CA MET A 510 -4.93 -18.38 2.52
C MET A 510 -4.62 -19.79 3.05
N ASP A 511 -4.74 -20.83 2.20
CA ASP A 511 -4.54 -22.22 2.63
C ASP A 511 -3.07 -22.57 2.86
N SER A 512 -2.17 -22.01 2.05
CA SER A 512 -0.74 -22.29 2.11
C SER A 512 0.03 -21.54 3.20
N GLY A 513 -0.58 -20.51 3.78
CA GLY A 513 0.06 -19.70 4.81
C GLY A 513 0.52 -20.51 6.03
N LEU A 514 1.47 -19.98 6.78
CA LEU A 514 1.92 -20.59 8.04
C LEU A 514 0.93 -20.24 9.16
N GLY A 515 0.34 -21.26 9.77
CA GLY A 515 -0.55 -21.09 10.92
C GLY A 515 0.21 -20.57 12.13
N VAL A 516 -0.36 -19.60 12.83
CA VAL A 516 0.22 -19.02 14.05
C VAL A 516 -0.52 -19.55 15.27
N THR A 517 0.20 -20.21 16.17
CA THR A 517 -0.35 -20.78 17.41
C THR A 517 -0.15 -19.88 18.62
N ALA A 518 0.73 -18.90 18.53
CA ALA A 518 0.97 -17.92 19.58
C ALA A 518 -0.25 -16.98 19.75
N LYS A 519 -0.49 -16.57 21.00
CA LYS A 519 -1.30 -15.39 21.26
C LYS A 519 -0.48 -14.13 20.97
N VAL A 520 -1.09 -13.15 20.35
CA VAL A 520 -0.43 -11.92 19.91
C VAL A 520 -1.05 -10.69 20.57
N ILE A 521 -0.22 -9.68 20.80
CA ILE A 521 -0.64 -8.36 21.24
C ILE A 521 -1.23 -7.63 20.03
N VAL A 522 -2.38 -7.02 20.20
CA VAL A 522 -3.11 -6.27 19.17
C VAL A 522 -3.19 -4.79 19.56
N GLY A 523 -2.99 -3.90 18.59
CA GLY A 523 -3.03 -2.46 18.82
C GLY A 523 -1.91 -1.93 19.75
N GLY A 524 -0.86 -2.71 19.97
CA GLY A 524 0.22 -2.34 20.89
C GLY A 524 -0.16 -2.39 22.38
N ASP A 525 -1.37 -2.81 22.72
CA ASP A 525 -1.86 -2.92 24.08
C ASP A 525 -1.56 -4.32 24.66
N GLU A 526 -0.61 -4.40 25.59
CA GLU A 526 -0.23 -5.66 26.24
C GLU A 526 -1.38 -6.36 26.97
N SER A 527 -2.44 -5.64 27.33
CA SER A 527 -3.65 -6.19 27.92
C SER A 527 -4.60 -6.82 26.89
N ASN A 528 -4.49 -6.42 25.61
CA ASN A 528 -5.26 -6.94 24.49
C ASN A 528 -4.48 -8.06 23.76
N THR A 529 -4.51 -9.27 24.34
CA THR A 529 -3.83 -10.45 23.77
C THR A 529 -4.85 -11.41 23.19
N GLN A 530 -4.77 -11.66 21.87
CA GLN A 530 -5.72 -12.49 21.15
C GLN A 530 -5.05 -13.70 20.48
N ALA A 531 -5.85 -14.74 20.18
CA ALA A 531 -5.42 -15.82 19.30
C ALA A 531 -5.32 -15.29 17.87
N PHE A 532 -4.34 -15.73 17.10
CA PHE A 532 -4.15 -15.23 15.73
C PHE A 532 -5.37 -15.52 14.81
N SER A 533 -6.10 -16.60 15.06
CA SER A 533 -7.36 -16.93 14.39
C SER A 533 -8.54 -16.01 14.76
N ALA A 534 -8.39 -15.16 15.77
CA ALA A 534 -9.38 -14.17 16.15
C ALA A 534 -9.12 -12.78 15.54
N ILE A 535 -8.00 -12.62 14.84
CA ILE A 535 -7.58 -11.35 14.21
C ILE A 535 -7.41 -11.46 12.70
N SER A 536 -7.60 -12.67 12.14
CA SER A 536 -7.46 -12.94 10.70
C SER A 536 -8.29 -14.17 10.33
N LYS A 537 -8.99 -14.09 9.21
CA LYS A 537 -9.85 -15.13 8.65
C LYS A 537 -9.13 -16.46 8.44
N SER A 538 -7.89 -16.42 7.94
CA SER A 538 -7.08 -17.63 7.74
C SER A 538 -6.37 -18.09 9.02
N GLY A 539 -6.13 -17.22 9.99
CA GLY A 539 -5.27 -17.47 11.13
C GLY A 539 -3.81 -17.72 10.74
N LYS A 540 -3.34 -17.15 9.61
CA LYS A 540 -2.05 -17.48 9.01
C LYS A 540 -1.30 -16.24 8.53
N THR A 541 0.01 -16.45 8.29
CA THR A 541 0.90 -15.50 7.61
C THR A 541 1.23 -16.02 6.22
N VAL A 542 1.42 -15.12 5.24
CA VAL A 542 1.72 -15.50 3.85
C VAL A 542 3.03 -16.30 3.74
N ASN A 543 3.10 -17.26 2.79
CA ASN A 543 4.29 -18.06 2.56
C ASN A 543 4.43 -18.48 1.09
N LEU A 544 5.43 -17.95 0.39
CA LEU A 544 5.65 -18.21 -1.03
C LEU A 544 6.01 -19.68 -1.31
N TYR A 545 6.88 -20.27 -0.48
CA TYR A 545 7.32 -21.65 -0.67
C TYR A 545 6.12 -22.62 -0.65
N ASN A 546 5.28 -22.49 0.35
CA ASN A 546 4.07 -23.29 0.47
C ASN A 546 3.06 -23.01 -0.65
N ALA A 547 2.90 -21.73 -1.05
CA ALA A 547 1.97 -21.32 -2.09
C ALA A 547 2.30 -22.00 -3.42
N LEU A 548 3.58 -22.03 -3.81
CA LEU A 548 4.01 -22.71 -5.04
C LEU A 548 3.79 -24.23 -4.97
N ILE A 549 4.05 -24.85 -3.81
CA ILE A 549 3.80 -26.30 -3.63
C ILE A 549 2.30 -26.60 -3.73
N LEU A 550 1.45 -25.80 -3.08
CA LEU A 550 0.01 -26.03 -3.09
C LEU A 550 -0.56 -25.81 -4.50
N ALA A 551 -0.19 -24.68 -5.13
CA ALA A 551 -0.62 -24.36 -6.50
C ALA A 551 -0.25 -25.45 -7.53
N SER A 552 0.89 -26.12 -7.34
CA SER A 552 1.32 -27.23 -8.22
C SER A 552 0.42 -28.46 -8.20
N LYS A 553 -0.49 -28.54 -7.22
CA LYS A 553 -1.38 -29.70 -7.01
C LYS A 553 -2.81 -29.45 -7.50
N LEU A 554 -3.11 -28.19 -7.90
CA LEU A 554 -4.39 -27.75 -8.45
C LEU A 554 -4.36 -27.73 -9.98
#